data_ca2a219763d204fd8271a529590851f8
#
_entry.id   ca2a219763d204fd8271a529590851f8
#
_cell.length_a   1.000
_cell.length_b   1.000
_cell.length_c   1.000
_cell.angle_alpha   90.00
_cell.angle_beta   90.00
_cell.angle_gamma   90.00
#
_symmetry.space_group_name_H-M   'P 1'
#
loop_
_entity.id
_entity.type
_entity.pdbx_description
1 polymer ?
#
loop_
_entity_poly.entity_id
_entity_poly.type
_entity_poly.pdbx_seq_one_letter_code
_entity_poly.pdbx_strand_id
1 'polypeptide(L)'
;RRLANDLRDHNQPEAAGRAYLALYRTTADPDLKAAALEGVRRYPVPEAFDIVMGMLASGDAESMPVAGMIGVAMAAMDAGKKEEGQKILDTLMTKMGDPATARQVIEALGRMPDPGRYAGQLGTIQKWRVVGPFDWTPAEGFAKTFIGEPDVDLSATYDKGQQWKLLETGHLAGHLDLTAPLEMRDNAVAFAHCVVVADADMDATLRGG
;
A
#
# COMPACT_ATOMS: atom_id res chain seq x y z
N ARG A 1 29.44 17.22 1.90
CA ARG A 1 29.52 15.78 2.20
C ARG A 1 30.12 15.51 3.58
N ARG A 2 31.29 16.11 3.94
CA ARG A 2 31.93 15.91 5.25
C ARG A 2 31.01 16.30 6.42
N LEU A 3 30.42 17.52 6.38
CA LEU A 3 29.47 17.98 7.38
C LEU A 3 28.25 17.05 7.53
N ALA A 4 27.69 16.56 6.43
CA ALA A 4 26.55 15.66 6.48
C ALA A 4 26.90 14.31 7.15
N ASN A 5 28.11 13.81 6.92
CA ASN A 5 28.60 12.62 7.60
C ASN A 5 28.81 12.86 9.09
N ASP A 6 29.41 13.99 9.48
CA ASP A 6 29.60 14.35 10.87
C ASP A 6 28.27 14.46 11.62
N LEU A 7 27.26 15.08 11.00
CA LEU A 7 25.92 15.20 11.60
C LEU A 7 25.24 13.83 11.78
N ARG A 8 25.42 12.92 10.82
CA ARG A 8 24.95 11.53 10.94
C ARG A 8 25.60 10.83 12.14
N ASP A 9 26.94 10.96 12.27
CA ASP A 9 27.71 10.27 13.29
C ASP A 9 27.36 10.80 14.71
N HIS A 10 26.82 12.02 14.80
CA HIS A 10 26.30 12.62 16.04
C HIS A 10 24.79 12.42 16.22
N ASN A 11 24.16 11.48 15.52
CA ASN A 11 22.75 11.15 15.60
C ASN A 11 21.78 12.35 15.34
N GLN A 12 22.13 13.16 14.34
CA GLN A 12 21.32 14.29 13.88
C GLN A 12 20.80 14.04 12.45
N PRO A 13 19.86 13.09 12.26
CA PRO A 13 19.43 12.64 10.94
C PRO A 13 18.79 13.75 10.10
N GLU A 14 17.98 14.59 10.71
CA GLU A 14 17.30 15.68 10.02
C GLU A 14 18.29 16.76 9.54
N ALA A 15 19.25 17.14 10.38
CA ALA A 15 20.31 18.08 10.00
C ALA A 15 21.22 17.49 8.89
N ALA A 16 21.51 16.20 8.96
CA ALA A 16 22.23 15.50 7.89
C ALA A 16 21.44 15.55 6.57
N GLY A 17 20.15 15.28 6.59
CA GLY A 17 19.27 15.37 5.43
C GLY A 17 19.27 16.76 4.79
N ARG A 18 19.14 17.82 5.60
CA ARG A 18 19.25 19.22 5.12
C ARG A 18 20.61 19.55 4.52
N ALA A 19 21.70 19.04 5.10
CA ALA A 19 23.03 19.23 4.56
C ALA A 19 23.23 18.52 3.21
N TYR A 20 22.68 17.32 3.04
CA TYR A 20 22.67 16.63 1.74
C TYR A 20 21.81 17.36 0.72
N LEU A 21 20.64 17.85 1.12
CA LEU A 21 19.77 18.64 0.26
C LEU A 21 20.44 19.92 -0.21
N ALA A 22 21.14 20.64 0.67
CA ALA A 22 21.90 21.81 0.31
C ALA A 22 23.03 21.47 -0.68
N LEU A 23 23.75 20.37 -0.48
CA LEU A 23 24.76 19.89 -1.43
C LEU A 23 24.15 19.61 -2.80
N TYR A 24 23.00 18.92 -2.87
CA TYR A 24 22.31 18.64 -4.12
C TYR A 24 21.96 19.91 -4.91
N ARG A 25 21.49 20.95 -4.20
CA ARG A 25 21.07 22.23 -4.80
C ARG A 25 22.24 23.08 -5.29
N THR A 26 23.42 22.93 -4.69
CA THR A 26 24.55 23.83 -4.95
C THR A 26 25.64 23.24 -5.84
N THR A 27 25.72 21.91 -5.95
CA THR A 27 26.74 21.27 -6.79
C THR A 27 26.29 21.14 -8.24
N ALA A 28 27.26 21.37 -9.17
CA ALA A 28 27.07 21.04 -10.59
C ALA A 28 27.63 19.65 -10.96
N ASP A 29 28.40 19.04 -10.06
CA ASP A 29 29.06 17.75 -10.25
C ASP A 29 27.99 16.61 -10.17
N PRO A 30 27.83 15.79 -11.22
CA PRO A 30 26.83 14.72 -11.26
C PRO A 30 27.02 13.66 -10.17
N ASP A 31 28.26 13.29 -9.86
CA ASP A 31 28.56 12.27 -8.86
C ASP A 31 28.24 12.76 -7.45
N LEU A 32 28.52 14.03 -7.20
CA LEU A 32 28.15 14.67 -5.94
C LEU A 32 26.64 14.86 -5.83
N LYS A 33 25.94 15.13 -6.94
CA LYS A 33 24.46 15.17 -6.96
C LYS A 33 23.87 13.82 -6.62
N ALA A 34 24.33 12.76 -7.25
CA ALA A 34 23.86 11.40 -6.97
C ALA A 34 24.11 11.02 -5.50
N ALA A 35 25.30 11.29 -4.99
CA ALA A 35 25.64 11.02 -3.59
C ALA A 35 24.79 11.87 -2.60
N ALA A 36 24.48 13.10 -2.97
CA ALA A 36 23.64 13.98 -2.15
C ALA A 36 22.19 13.48 -2.13
N LEU A 37 21.66 13.04 -3.28
CA LEU A 37 20.34 12.49 -3.40
C LEU A 37 20.17 11.19 -2.60
N GLU A 38 21.18 10.31 -2.64
CA GLU A 38 21.23 9.12 -1.79
C GLU A 38 21.23 9.50 -0.29
N GLY A 39 21.90 10.59 0.06
CA GLY A 39 21.85 11.13 1.43
C GLY A 39 20.46 11.61 1.83
N VAL A 40 19.75 12.32 0.94
CA VAL A 40 18.37 12.76 1.16
C VAL A 40 17.42 11.54 1.28
N ARG A 41 17.61 10.52 0.45
CA ARG A 41 16.86 9.27 0.53
C ARG A 41 16.99 8.60 1.89
N ARG A 42 18.21 8.58 2.43
CA ARG A 42 18.51 7.95 3.72
C ARG A 42 18.05 8.77 4.92
N TYR A 43 18.06 10.08 4.77
CA TYR A 43 17.66 11.05 5.79
C TYR A 43 16.64 12.02 5.18
N PRO A 44 15.40 11.57 4.96
CA PRO A 44 14.40 12.38 4.29
C PRO A 44 14.03 13.61 5.11
N VAL A 45 13.86 14.73 4.40
CA VAL A 45 13.48 16.02 4.99
C VAL A 45 12.36 16.66 4.17
N PRO A 46 11.43 17.39 4.81
CA PRO A 46 10.28 17.97 4.14
C PRO A 46 10.66 18.99 3.06
N GLU A 47 11.81 19.65 3.20
CA GLU A 47 12.32 20.65 2.24
C GLU A 47 12.74 20.02 0.89
N ALA A 48 12.77 18.69 0.78
CA ALA A 48 13.03 17.98 -0.47
C ALA A 48 11.77 17.81 -1.35
N PHE A 49 10.60 18.29 -0.93
CA PHE A 49 9.33 18.18 -1.64
C PHE A 49 9.42 18.59 -3.12
N ASP A 50 9.94 19.77 -3.43
CA ASP A 50 10.02 20.28 -4.80
C ASP A 50 10.89 19.40 -5.70
N ILE A 51 11.97 18.81 -5.15
CA ILE A 51 12.84 17.89 -5.88
C ILE A 51 12.10 16.62 -6.23
N VAL A 52 11.40 16.02 -5.26
CA VAL A 52 10.59 14.81 -5.49
C VAL A 52 9.50 15.07 -6.51
N MET A 53 8.78 16.18 -6.39
CA MET A 53 7.73 16.54 -7.35
C MET A 53 8.29 16.79 -8.76
N GLY A 54 9.47 17.39 -8.86
CA GLY A 54 10.18 17.58 -10.14
C GLY A 54 10.54 16.23 -10.79
N MET A 55 11.07 15.27 -10.01
CA MET A 55 11.38 13.92 -10.48
C MET A 55 10.14 13.15 -10.92
N LEU A 56 9.07 13.26 -10.14
CA LEU A 56 7.79 12.65 -10.50
C LEU A 56 7.20 13.24 -11.79
N ALA A 57 7.37 14.53 -12.02
CA ALA A 57 6.89 15.20 -13.23
C ALA A 57 7.72 14.81 -14.46
N SER A 58 9.03 14.74 -14.34
CA SER A 58 9.95 14.39 -15.44
C SER A 58 9.98 12.89 -15.77
N GLY A 59 9.44 12.04 -14.88
CA GLY A 59 9.54 10.59 -15.01
C GLY A 59 10.93 10.03 -14.61
N ASP A 60 11.78 10.85 -14.01
CA ASP A 60 13.12 10.49 -13.52
C ASP A 60 13.04 9.77 -12.16
N ALA A 61 12.31 8.64 -12.15
CA ALA A 61 12.18 7.80 -10.95
C ALA A 61 13.47 7.00 -10.64
N GLU A 62 14.40 6.94 -11.60
CA GLU A 62 15.68 6.25 -11.40
C GLU A 62 16.61 7.02 -10.45
N SER A 63 16.52 8.34 -10.45
CA SER A 63 17.35 9.20 -9.61
C SER A 63 17.01 9.09 -8.12
N MET A 64 15.75 8.84 -7.76
CA MET A 64 15.33 8.55 -6.38
C MET A 64 14.31 7.41 -6.37
N PRO A 65 14.63 6.24 -5.80
CA PRO A 65 13.69 5.14 -5.64
C PRO A 65 12.41 5.56 -4.90
N VAL A 66 11.30 4.92 -5.23
CA VAL A 66 9.96 5.18 -4.63
C VAL A 66 9.99 5.24 -3.11
N ALA A 67 10.74 4.35 -2.46
CA ALA A 67 10.92 4.36 -1.00
C ALA A 67 11.51 5.68 -0.46
N GLY A 68 12.41 6.32 -1.21
CA GLY A 68 12.95 7.64 -0.86
C GLY A 68 11.93 8.75 -1.00
N MET A 69 11.13 8.73 -2.07
CA MET A 69 10.05 9.68 -2.28
C MET A 69 8.99 9.58 -1.20
N ILE A 70 8.61 8.35 -0.83
CA ILE A 70 7.70 8.08 0.30
C ILE A 70 8.31 8.59 1.62
N GLY A 71 9.61 8.40 1.82
CA GLY A 71 10.32 8.94 2.99
C GLY A 71 10.17 10.46 3.11
N VAL A 72 10.32 11.20 2.01
CA VAL A 72 10.12 12.66 1.97
C VAL A 72 8.66 13.02 2.25
N ALA A 73 7.70 12.27 1.69
CA ALA A 73 6.29 12.46 1.97
C ALA A 73 5.96 12.31 3.46
N MET A 74 6.49 11.26 4.09
CA MET A 74 6.30 11.02 5.53
C MET A 74 6.97 12.11 6.38
N ALA A 75 8.20 12.53 6.04
CA ALA A 75 8.87 13.63 6.73
C ALA A 75 8.09 14.95 6.63
N ALA A 76 7.45 15.23 5.47
CA ALA A 76 6.59 16.39 5.31
C ALA A 76 5.34 16.31 6.22
N MET A 77 4.71 15.14 6.33
CA MET A 77 3.56 14.93 7.20
C MET A 77 3.91 15.08 8.68
N ASP A 78 5.03 14.52 9.11
CA ASP A 78 5.54 14.60 10.49
C ASP A 78 5.88 16.04 10.86
N ALA A 79 6.33 16.86 9.90
CA ALA A 79 6.56 18.29 10.05
C ALA A 79 5.27 19.14 9.97
N GLY A 80 4.08 18.53 9.91
CA GLY A 80 2.79 19.22 9.82
C GLY A 80 2.39 19.67 8.42
N LYS A 81 3.21 19.40 7.38
CA LYS A 81 2.96 19.73 5.98
C LYS A 81 2.19 18.61 5.28
N LYS A 82 1.01 18.29 5.81
CA LYS A 82 0.21 17.13 5.37
C LYS A 82 -0.14 17.16 3.89
N GLU A 83 -0.48 18.33 3.35
CA GLU A 83 -0.85 18.50 1.94
C GLU A 83 0.32 18.21 0.99
N GLU A 84 1.55 18.64 1.35
CA GLU A 84 2.75 18.36 0.57
C GLU A 84 3.04 16.86 0.54
N GLY A 85 3.06 16.22 1.70
CA GLY A 85 3.30 14.78 1.81
C GLY A 85 2.25 13.97 1.05
N GLN A 86 0.99 14.33 1.19
CA GLN A 86 -0.10 13.69 0.48
C GLN A 86 0.02 13.85 -1.04
N LYS A 87 0.38 15.03 -1.53
CA LYS A 87 0.54 15.26 -2.97
C LYS A 87 1.61 14.36 -3.60
N ILE A 88 2.71 14.08 -2.90
CA ILE A 88 3.69 13.09 -3.34
C ILE A 88 3.04 11.71 -3.47
N LEU A 89 2.33 11.26 -2.44
CA LEU A 89 1.71 9.94 -2.44
C LEU A 89 0.63 9.80 -3.52
N ASP A 90 -0.23 10.80 -3.69
CA ASP A 90 -1.26 10.81 -4.72
C ASP A 90 -0.64 10.74 -6.13
N THR A 91 0.46 11.47 -6.35
CA THR A 91 1.19 11.44 -7.62
C THR A 91 1.85 10.08 -7.87
N LEU A 92 2.44 9.49 -6.83
CA LEU A 92 2.99 8.12 -6.90
C LEU A 92 1.89 7.12 -7.24
N MET A 93 0.70 7.24 -6.66
CA MET A 93 -0.42 6.35 -6.94
C MET A 93 -0.86 6.39 -8.40
N THR A 94 -0.86 7.55 -9.04
CA THR A 94 -1.19 7.65 -10.48
C THR A 94 -0.15 6.97 -11.39
N LYS A 95 1.03 6.67 -10.87
CA LYS A 95 2.15 6.03 -11.60
C LYS A 95 2.37 4.56 -11.22
N MET A 96 1.46 3.97 -10.44
CA MET A 96 1.56 2.58 -9.97
C MET A 96 1.27 1.56 -11.07
N GLY A 97 2.23 1.38 -12.01
CA GLY A 97 2.20 0.24 -12.94
C GLY A 97 2.89 -1.02 -12.37
N ASP A 98 3.70 -0.87 -11.32
CA ASP A 98 4.53 -1.91 -10.74
C ASP A 98 4.02 -2.36 -9.37
N PRO A 99 3.87 -3.69 -9.15
CA PRO A 99 3.37 -4.24 -7.89
C PRO A 99 4.22 -3.94 -6.65
N ALA A 100 5.53 -3.81 -6.80
CA ALA A 100 6.42 -3.49 -5.67
C ALA A 100 6.25 -2.03 -5.23
N THR A 101 6.14 -1.11 -6.20
CA THR A 101 5.80 0.29 -5.96
C THR A 101 4.45 0.43 -5.28
N ALA A 102 3.42 -0.27 -5.77
CA ALA A 102 2.09 -0.28 -5.18
C ALA A 102 2.12 -0.70 -3.71
N ARG A 103 2.86 -1.76 -3.37
CA ARG A 103 3.00 -2.22 -1.99
C ARG A 103 3.62 -1.15 -1.09
N GLN A 104 4.70 -0.51 -1.52
CA GLN A 104 5.39 0.52 -0.73
C GLN A 104 4.49 1.74 -0.50
N VAL A 105 3.71 2.14 -1.51
CA VAL A 105 2.74 3.23 -1.37
C VAL A 105 1.62 2.84 -0.40
N ILE A 106 1.07 1.63 -0.50
CA ILE A 106 0.04 1.12 0.42
C ILE A 106 0.54 1.12 1.86
N GLU A 107 1.77 0.65 2.10
CA GLU A 107 2.37 0.65 3.44
C GLU A 107 2.53 2.06 4.01
N ALA A 108 2.95 3.02 3.18
CA ALA A 108 3.06 4.41 3.60
C ALA A 108 1.68 5.04 3.89
N LEU A 109 0.71 4.82 3.01
CA LEU A 109 -0.66 5.30 3.19
C LEU A 109 -1.33 4.70 4.43
N GLY A 110 -1.04 3.44 4.76
CA GLY A 110 -1.55 2.78 5.96
C GLY A 110 -1.14 3.44 7.28
N ARG A 111 -0.10 4.26 7.27
CA ARG A 111 0.36 5.06 8.42
C ARG A 111 -0.35 6.41 8.56
N MET A 112 -1.23 6.75 7.62
CA MET A 112 -1.96 8.02 7.65
C MET A 112 -3.18 7.96 8.57
N PRO A 113 -3.68 9.12 9.03
CA PRO A 113 -4.86 9.17 9.91
C PRO A 113 -6.16 8.64 9.30
N ASP A 114 -6.30 8.71 7.98
CA ASP A 114 -7.48 8.22 7.23
C ASP A 114 -7.01 7.47 5.99
N PRO A 115 -6.51 6.24 6.16
CA PRO A 115 -6.04 5.45 5.03
C PRO A 115 -7.17 4.99 4.11
N GLY A 116 -8.40 4.82 4.62
CA GLY A 116 -9.54 4.28 3.88
C GLY A 116 -9.91 5.06 2.62
N ARG A 117 -9.65 6.36 2.59
CA ARG A 117 -9.91 7.21 1.41
C ARG A 117 -9.15 6.80 0.15
N TYR A 118 -8.04 6.09 0.30
CA TYR A 118 -7.22 5.64 -0.84
C TYR A 118 -7.64 4.26 -1.37
N ALA A 119 -8.47 3.52 -0.64
CA ALA A 119 -8.86 2.17 -1.01
C ALA A 119 -9.52 2.12 -2.40
N GLY A 120 -10.41 3.08 -2.70
CA GLY A 120 -11.04 3.21 -4.01
C GLY A 120 -10.07 3.52 -5.14
N GLN A 121 -9.06 4.35 -4.87
CA GLN A 121 -8.04 4.71 -5.86
C GLN A 121 -7.06 3.54 -6.15
N LEU A 122 -6.86 2.67 -5.17
CA LEU A 122 -6.03 1.47 -5.31
C LEU A 122 -6.75 0.36 -6.10
N GLY A 123 -8.05 0.48 -6.34
CA GLY A 123 -8.84 -0.55 -6.99
C GLY A 123 -8.95 -1.84 -6.18
N THR A 124 -8.69 -1.78 -4.86
CA THR A 124 -8.79 -2.95 -4.00
C THR A 124 -10.23 -3.26 -3.62
N ILE A 125 -10.56 -4.54 -3.56
CA ILE A 125 -11.90 -4.98 -3.21
C ILE A 125 -12.10 -4.80 -1.70
N GLN A 126 -13.03 -3.92 -1.31
CA GLN A 126 -13.29 -3.58 0.08
C GLN A 126 -14.50 -4.31 0.66
N LYS A 127 -15.44 -4.73 -0.19
CA LYS A 127 -16.71 -5.34 0.23
C LYS A 127 -16.81 -6.77 -0.29
N TRP A 128 -17.05 -7.68 0.63
CA TRP A 128 -17.15 -9.10 0.35
C TRP A 128 -18.43 -9.68 0.95
N ARG A 129 -19.09 -10.56 0.22
CA ARG A 129 -20.04 -11.45 0.83
C ARG A 129 -19.32 -12.70 1.28
N VAL A 130 -19.49 -13.07 2.55
CA VAL A 130 -18.81 -14.22 3.14
C VAL A 130 -19.79 -15.16 3.79
N VAL A 131 -19.49 -16.45 3.73
CA VAL A 131 -20.31 -17.49 4.39
C VAL A 131 -19.41 -18.57 4.98
N GLY A 132 -19.78 -19.08 6.11
CA GLY A 132 -19.05 -20.08 6.90
C GLY A 132 -19.15 -19.77 8.40
N PRO A 133 -18.39 -20.48 9.26
CA PRO A 133 -17.51 -21.61 8.90
C PRO A 133 -18.29 -22.90 8.63
N PHE A 134 -17.86 -23.67 7.65
CA PHE A 134 -18.35 -25.03 7.41
C PHE A 134 -17.35 -26.02 7.98
N ASP A 135 -17.83 -27.05 8.67
CA ASP A 135 -16.96 -28.13 9.17
C ASP A 135 -16.41 -28.95 8.00
N TRP A 136 -15.11 -29.15 8.02
CA TRP A 136 -14.41 -29.95 7.04
C TRP A 136 -13.46 -30.93 7.73
N THR A 137 -13.33 -32.13 7.18
CA THR A 137 -12.36 -33.11 7.65
C THR A 137 -11.45 -33.57 6.53
N PRO A 138 -10.18 -33.94 6.81
CA PRO A 138 -9.29 -34.46 5.78
C PRO A 138 -9.84 -35.70 5.06
N ALA A 139 -10.69 -36.49 5.71
CA ALA A 139 -11.32 -37.68 5.12
C ALA A 139 -12.36 -37.33 4.04
N GLU A 140 -13.02 -36.17 4.14
CA GLU A 140 -13.98 -35.71 3.12
C GLU A 140 -13.26 -35.13 1.88
N GLY A 141 -12.02 -34.69 2.05
CA GLY A 141 -11.21 -34.10 0.98
C GLY A 141 -11.83 -32.87 0.34
N PHE A 142 -11.32 -32.47 -0.79
CA PHE A 142 -11.83 -31.34 -1.57
C PHE A 142 -13.08 -31.70 -2.41
N ALA A 143 -13.58 -32.93 -2.31
CA ALA A 143 -14.75 -33.36 -3.06
C ALA A 143 -16.09 -32.93 -2.41
N LYS A 144 -16.05 -32.45 -1.16
CA LYS A 144 -17.26 -32.00 -0.46
C LYS A 144 -17.70 -30.63 -0.99
N THR A 145 -18.92 -30.58 -1.51
CA THR A 145 -19.55 -29.34 -1.94
C THR A 145 -20.28 -28.72 -0.76
N PHE A 146 -19.96 -27.49 -0.41
CA PHE A 146 -20.58 -26.73 0.68
C PHE A 146 -21.59 -25.71 0.18
N ILE A 147 -21.34 -25.13 -0.99
CA ILE A 147 -22.19 -24.15 -1.67
C ILE A 147 -22.40 -24.59 -3.12
N GLY A 148 -23.44 -24.10 -3.78
CA GLY A 148 -23.73 -24.41 -5.19
C GLY A 148 -22.80 -23.63 -6.12
N GLU A 149 -21.70 -24.23 -6.55
CA GLU A 149 -20.82 -23.67 -7.58
C GLU A 149 -21.14 -24.29 -8.95
N PRO A 150 -21.10 -23.50 -10.05
CA PRO A 150 -20.74 -22.10 -10.16
C PRO A 150 -21.84 -21.09 -9.82
N ASP A 151 -23.09 -21.54 -9.68
CA ASP A 151 -24.26 -20.71 -9.50
C ASP A 151 -24.51 -20.44 -8.00
N VAL A 152 -23.78 -19.44 -7.46
CA VAL A 152 -23.85 -19.08 -6.05
C VAL A 152 -25.15 -18.35 -5.73
N ASP A 153 -26.01 -18.96 -4.89
CA ASP A 153 -27.20 -18.29 -4.34
C ASP A 153 -26.86 -17.53 -3.07
N LEU A 154 -26.76 -16.20 -3.19
CA LEU A 154 -26.43 -15.30 -2.06
C LEU A 154 -27.60 -15.17 -1.05
N SER A 155 -28.76 -15.71 -1.33
CA SER A 155 -29.92 -15.73 -0.42
C SER A 155 -30.07 -17.07 0.32
N ALA A 156 -29.31 -18.08 -0.07
CA ALA A 156 -29.38 -19.41 0.50
C ALA A 156 -29.03 -19.45 2.00
N THR A 157 -29.66 -20.34 2.70
CA THR A 157 -29.30 -20.75 4.06
C THR A 157 -28.70 -22.15 3.99
N TYR A 158 -27.52 -22.32 4.54
CA TYR A 158 -26.77 -23.57 4.54
C TYR A 158 -26.84 -24.28 5.87
N ASP A 159 -26.17 -25.40 5.99
CA ASP A 159 -26.07 -26.20 7.21
C ASP A 159 -25.85 -25.35 8.45
N LYS A 160 -26.49 -25.67 9.55
CA LYS A 160 -26.42 -24.93 10.83
C LYS A 160 -26.86 -23.45 10.73
N GLY A 161 -27.64 -23.11 9.73
CA GLY A 161 -28.16 -21.74 9.57
C GLY A 161 -27.16 -20.74 9.05
N GLN A 162 -26.07 -21.20 8.42
CA GLN A 162 -25.09 -20.31 7.80
C GLN A 162 -25.72 -19.50 6.66
N GLN A 163 -25.49 -18.21 6.67
CA GLN A 163 -25.97 -17.27 5.63
C GLN A 163 -24.85 -16.34 5.20
N TRP A 164 -24.96 -15.85 3.98
CA TRP A 164 -24.05 -14.83 3.46
C TRP A 164 -24.15 -13.54 4.26
N LYS A 165 -23.02 -13.06 4.74
CA LYS A 165 -22.86 -11.78 5.44
C LYS A 165 -22.03 -10.82 4.61
N LEU A 166 -22.36 -9.53 4.64
CA LEU A 166 -21.51 -8.51 4.05
C LEU A 166 -20.41 -8.14 5.05
N LEU A 167 -19.16 -8.25 4.62
CA LEU A 167 -18.00 -7.76 5.35
C LEU A 167 -17.32 -6.64 4.57
N GLU A 168 -16.87 -5.64 5.30
CA GLU A 168 -16.07 -4.54 4.80
C GLU A 168 -14.68 -4.61 5.45
N THR A 169 -13.61 -4.71 4.63
CA THR A 169 -12.29 -4.96 5.20
C THR A 169 -11.64 -3.72 5.81
N GLY A 170 -11.87 -2.53 5.28
CA GLY A 170 -11.16 -1.33 5.71
C GLY A 170 -9.64 -1.36 5.52
N HIS A 171 -9.06 -2.47 5.08
CA HIS A 171 -7.64 -2.61 4.82
C HIS A 171 -7.30 -2.12 3.41
N LEU A 172 -6.33 -1.21 3.28
CA LEU A 172 -6.00 -0.56 1.99
C LEU A 172 -5.69 -1.56 0.86
N ALA A 173 -4.99 -2.64 1.19
CA ALA A 173 -4.67 -3.70 0.23
C ALA A 173 -5.84 -4.67 -0.03
N GLY A 174 -7.02 -4.43 0.53
CA GLY A 174 -8.18 -5.32 0.38
C GLY A 174 -8.04 -6.64 1.14
N HIS A 175 -7.11 -6.75 2.10
CA HIS A 175 -6.96 -7.96 2.90
C HIS A 175 -8.21 -8.22 3.73
N LEU A 176 -8.81 -9.38 3.54
CA LEU A 176 -10.01 -9.82 4.22
C LEU A 176 -9.65 -10.86 5.29
N ASP A 177 -9.74 -10.46 6.56
CA ASP A 177 -9.63 -11.40 7.68
C ASP A 177 -10.98 -12.02 7.97
N LEU A 178 -11.08 -13.33 7.81
CA LEU A 178 -12.30 -14.10 8.08
C LEU A 178 -12.32 -14.71 9.48
N THR A 179 -11.21 -14.63 10.21
CA THR A 179 -11.02 -15.34 11.48
C THR A 179 -12.04 -14.91 12.53
N ALA A 180 -12.05 -13.64 12.87
CA ALA A 180 -12.98 -13.14 13.89
C ALA A 180 -14.45 -13.02 13.40
N PRO A 181 -14.73 -12.48 12.19
CA PRO A 181 -16.11 -12.29 11.74
C PRO A 181 -16.88 -13.58 11.52
N LEU A 182 -16.20 -14.69 11.21
CA LEU A 182 -16.82 -16.00 10.99
C LEU A 182 -16.53 -17.00 12.13
N GLU A 183 -15.87 -16.56 13.21
CA GLU A 183 -15.46 -17.44 14.30
C GLU A 183 -14.75 -18.71 13.78
N MET A 184 -13.81 -18.48 12.84
CA MET A 184 -13.08 -19.57 12.19
C MET A 184 -12.33 -20.42 13.21
N ARG A 185 -12.34 -21.71 12.97
CA ARG A 185 -11.69 -22.73 13.78
C ARG A 185 -10.88 -23.69 12.92
N ASP A 186 -10.10 -24.52 13.55
CA ASP A 186 -9.38 -25.58 12.86
C ASP A 186 -10.35 -26.49 12.10
N ASN A 187 -9.94 -26.96 10.94
CA ASN A 187 -10.74 -27.81 10.07
C ASN A 187 -12.08 -27.17 9.67
N ALA A 188 -12.04 -25.90 9.29
CA ALA A 188 -13.20 -25.20 8.77
C ALA A 188 -12.89 -24.55 7.41
N VAL A 189 -13.94 -24.42 6.59
CA VAL A 189 -13.89 -23.76 5.28
C VAL A 189 -14.85 -22.57 5.31
N ALA A 190 -14.46 -21.49 4.67
CA ALA A 190 -15.31 -20.35 4.42
C ALA A 190 -15.18 -19.90 2.96
N PHE A 191 -16.21 -19.27 2.46
CA PHE A 191 -16.24 -18.73 1.10
C PHE A 191 -16.38 -17.22 1.16
N ALA A 192 -15.67 -16.56 0.24
CA ALA A 192 -15.78 -15.12 0.00
C ALA A 192 -16.16 -14.89 -1.46
N HIS A 193 -17.15 -14.05 -1.70
CA HIS A 193 -17.68 -13.73 -3.01
C HIS A 193 -17.72 -12.22 -3.19
N CYS A 194 -17.26 -11.76 -4.37
CA CYS A 194 -17.45 -10.39 -4.83
C CYS A 194 -17.76 -10.38 -6.31
N VAL A 195 -18.37 -9.30 -6.78
CA VAL A 195 -18.59 -9.05 -8.21
C VAL A 195 -17.76 -7.85 -8.59
N VAL A 196 -16.91 -8.04 -9.59
CA VAL A 196 -16.11 -6.96 -10.21
C VAL A 196 -16.78 -6.60 -11.53
N VAL A 197 -17.14 -5.34 -11.68
CA VAL A 197 -17.73 -4.81 -12.92
C VAL A 197 -16.74 -3.86 -13.56
N ALA A 198 -16.42 -4.09 -14.83
CA ALA A 198 -15.59 -3.20 -15.63
C ALA A 198 -16.45 -2.60 -16.77
N ASP A 199 -16.27 -1.31 -17.03
CA ASP A 199 -16.99 -0.61 -18.10
C ASP A 199 -16.44 -0.91 -19.51
N ALA A 200 -15.24 -1.51 -19.57
CA ALA A 200 -14.57 -1.95 -20.79
C ALA A 200 -13.66 -3.14 -20.50
N ASP A 201 -13.22 -3.82 -21.55
CA ASP A 201 -12.23 -4.88 -21.45
C ASP A 201 -10.93 -4.34 -20.84
N MET A 202 -10.46 -4.99 -19.80
CA MET A 202 -9.26 -4.60 -19.08
C MET A 202 -8.47 -5.81 -18.59
N ASP A 203 -7.15 -5.68 -18.56
CA ASP A 203 -6.30 -6.64 -17.88
C ASP A 203 -6.40 -6.44 -16.36
N ALA A 204 -6.63 -7.51 -15.64
CA ALA A 204 -6.72 -7.48 -14.18
C ALA A 204 -5.80 -8.56 -13.57
N THR A 205 -5.17 -8.24 -12.45
CA THR A 205 -4.38 -9.19 -11.68
C THR A 205 -5.10 -9.56 -10.41
N LEU A 206 -5.50 -10.83 -10.28
CA LEU A 206 -6.01 -11.37 -9.02
C LEU A 206 -4.83 -11.85 -8.17
N ARG A 207 -4.78 -11.41 -6.91
CA ARG A 207 -3.79 -11.86 -5.94
C ARG A 207 -4.50 -12.53 -4.78
N GLY A 208 -4.19 -13.80 -4.57
CA GLY A 208 -4.53 -14.54 -3.36
C GLY A 208 -3.40 -14.43 -2.33
N GLY A 209 -3.76 -14.37 -1.07
CA GLY A 209 -2.84 -14.42 0.08
C GLY A 209 -2.60 -15.84 0.55
#